data_dbb679e89d0074b31e3e07289b0855d1
#
_entry.id   dbb679e89d0074b31e3e07289b0855d1
#
_cell.length_a   1.000
_cell.length_b   1.000
_cell.length_c   1.000
_cell.angle_alpha   90.00
_cell.angle_beta   90.00
_cell.angle_gamma   90.00
#
_symmetry.space_group_name_H-M   'P 1'
#
loop_
_entity.id
_entity.type
_entity.pdbx_description
1 polymer ?
#
loop_
_entity_poly.entity_id
_entity_poly.type
_entity_poly.pdbx_seq_one_letter_code
_entity_poly.pdbx_strand_id
1 'polypeptide(L)'
;LGVLLLTATPEQLGVESHFARLRLLDPQRFSSLDRFLDEETQYQQTAKIAEVLMSDMPLEEGHLAALEGLLGHRIEDAPEQRFRAIHELLDRHGTGRILFRNTREAIQGFPGRDCQPAPLPAPENWSKEGKLREQMWPEEAQLDGAWMEADPRVMWLMEKLRTDLKHKKVLLIARTGPVVEALENVLRLHAGIRTAMFHEGMSLLERDQASAYFAEESYGAQILLCSEIGSEGRNFQFASDLILFDLPANPDVLEQRIGRLDRIGQENRIQIHVPYLIGTAQERMFRWYNEALNIFSNISPTAQTLQENFIVELKDCLLTDKGQQFDDLLEAVSVQREALEAELQSGRDRLLEYNSCRPIVAQEIVQALESYDDNTTLPMFMKRFMASTNIDFDEQSNGTVIIKPTDQMQVQGLTLDEEGMTATFYRDQAQIREDAQYLTLEHPFTESVMEMINTQGFGSTNVAVLKSAALPQGSVLLEVWFKVDVVAPKALNLPSSLPQQLVRVLLSEKGQDLSQKIAPEILKPYLHHLDGNSCRQVVKARREVIEQRYVQALELARAALPSFVQQAKEVYGSKWQYEIDRLTYLKQFNPSIREDEISRLQKLQKEGLGLLDGL
;
A
#
# COMPACT_ATOMS: atom_id res chain seq x y z
N LEU A 1 5.30 9.06 -21.62
CA LEU A 1 4.38 9.25 -20.50
C LEU A 1 3.60 7.95 -20.31
N GLY A 2 3.63 7.38 -19.10
CA GLY A 2 2.77 6.27 -18.71
C GLY A 2 1.42 6.79 -18.23
N VAL A 3 0.34 6.10 -18.53
CA VAL A 3 -1.02 6.41 -18.05
C VAL A 3 -1.50 5.23 -17.21
N LEU A 4 -1.95 5.51 -15.99
CA LEU A 4 -2.60 4.56 -15.09
C LEU A 4 -4.01 5.10 -14.78
N LEU A 5 -5.04 4.32 -15.13
CA LEU A 5 -6.43 4.63 -14.78
C LEU A 5 -6.86 3.77 -13.59
N LEU A 6 -7.21 4.42 -12.50
CA LEU A 6 -7.71 3.77 -11.28
C LEU A 6 -9.22 3.95 -11.21
N THR A 7 -9.96 2.86 -11.01
CA THR A 7 -11.42 2.88 -10.85
C THR A 7 -11.87 1.72 -9.96
N ALA A 8 -12.83 1.96 -9.09
CA ALA A 8 -13.45 0.92 -8.27
C ALA A 8 -14.41 0.05 -9.12
N THR A 9 -14.98 0.61 -10.18
CA THR A 9 -16.07 0.01 -10.94
C THR A 9 -15.91 0.27 -12.44
N PRO A 10 -15.02 -0.49 -13.12
CA PRO A 10 -14.71 -0.23 -14.53
C PRO A 10 -15.91 -0.46 -15.47
N GLU A 11 -16.86 -1.30 -15.10
CA GLU A 11 -17.95 -1.76 -15.97
C GLU A 11 -19.34 -1.18 -15.63
N GLN A 12 -19.51 -0.51 -14.49
CA GLN A 12 -20.81 0.03 -14.03
C GLN A 12 -21.48 1.02 -15.00
N LEU A 13 -20.71 1.66 -15.87
CA LEU A 13 -21.23 2.61 -16.86
C LEU A 13 -21.49 1.96 -18.23
N GLY A 14 -21.51 0.64 -18.31
CA GLY A 14 -21.73 -0.14 -19.52
C GLY A 14 -20.49 -0.37 -20.39
N VAL A 15 -20.62 -1.31 -21.33
CA VAL A 15 -19.52 -1.81 -22.18
C VAL A 15 -18.90 -0.70 -23.04
N GLU A 16 -19.70 0.26 -23.51
CA GLU A 16 -19.22 1.39 -24.31
C GLU A 16 -18.28 2.30 -23.52
N SER A 17 -18.63 2.57 -22.26
CA SER A 17 -17.80 3.38 -21.35
C SER A 17 -16.50 2.66 -20.97
N HIS A 18 -16.57 1.35 -20.78
CA HIS A 18 -15.39 0.51 -20.55
C HIS A 18 -14.46 0.53 -21.76
N PHE A 19 -14.99 0.30 -22.96
CA PHE A 19 -14.25 0.41 -24.21
C PHE A 19 -13.59 1.78 -24.39
N ALA A 20 -14.29 2.87 -24.09
CA ALA A 20 -13.73 4.22 -24.20
C ALA A 20 -12.51 4.42 -23.31
N ARG A 21 -12.51 3.87 -22.08
CA ARG A 21 -11.36 3.91 -21.16
C ARG A 21 -10.19 3.07 -21.67
N LEU A 22 -10.44 1.86 -22.17
CA LEU A 22 -9.41 1.01 -22.76
C LEU A 22 -8.80 1.67 -24.01
N ARG A 23 -9.61 2.35 -24.81
CA ARG A 23 -9.15 3.12 -25.96
C ARG A 23 -8.25 4.31 -25.58
N LEU A 24 -8.43 4.92 -24.40
CA LEU A 24 -7.51 5.94 -23.90
C LEU A 24 -6.14 5.35 -23.56
N LEU A 25 -6.09 4.11 -23.07
CA LEU A 25 -4.84 3.41 -22.73
C LEU A 25 -4.09 2.91 -23.98
N ASP A 26 -4.81 2.31 -24.92
CA ASP A 26 -4.25 1.82 -26.19
C ASP A 26 -5.21 2.06 -27.37
N PRO A 27 -5.15 3.26 -27.99
CA PRO A 27 -6.06 3.64 -29.09
C PRO A 27 -5.91 2.77 -30.35
N GLN A 28 -4.73 2.16 -30.53
CA GLN A 28 -4.47 1.35 -31.74
C GLN A 28 -5.08 -0.04 -31.59
N ARG A 29 -5.04 -0.62 -30.41
CA ARG A 29 -5.68 -1.91 -30.12
C ARG A 29 -7.18 -1.79 -30.06
N PHE A 30 -7.69 -0.83 -29.30
CA PHE A 30 -9.13 -0.61 -29.11
C PHE A 30 -9.66 0.40 -30.14
N SER A 31 -9.54 0.06 -31.44
CA SER A 31 -9.90 0.96 -32.54
C SER A 31 -11.39 0.87 -32.91
N SER A 32 -12.04 -0.27 -32.70
CA SER A 32 -13.45 -0.56 -33.07
C SER A 32 -14.17 -1.23 -31.91
N LEU A 33 -15.37 -0.73 -31.60
CA LEU A 33 -16.24 -1.30 -30.57
C LEU A 33 -16.77 -2.69 -30.99
N ASP A 34 -17.16 -2.87 -32.27
CA ASP A 34 -17.68 -4.14 -32.75
C ASP A 34 -16.64 -5.27 -32.60
N ARG A 35 -15.41 -4.98 -32.98
CA ARG A 35 -14.29 -5.93 -32.81
C ARG A 35 -14.03 -6.25 -31.32
N PHE A 36 -14.13 -5.25 -30.46
CA PHE A 36 -13.99 -5.45 -29.01
C PHE A 36 -15.08 -6.37 -28.46
N LEU A 37 -16.33 -6.23 -28.89
CA LEU A 37 -17.46 -7.08 -28.49
C LEU A 37 -17.27 -8.54 -28.95
N ASP A 38 -16.75 -8.73 -30.18
CA ASP A 38 -16.44 -10.07 -30.69
C ASP A 38 -15.31 -10.75 -29.89
N GLU A 39 -14.25 -10.00 -29.60
CA GLU A 39 -13.14 -10.47 -28.77
C GLU A 39 -13.59 -10.79 -27.34
N GLU A 40 -14.48 -9.99 -26.75
CA GLU A 40 -15.05 -10.21 -25.42
C GLU A 40 -15.88 -11.50 -25.36
N THR A 41 -16.67 -11.78 -26.40
CA THR A 41 -17.45 -13.02 -26.48
C THR A 41 -16.53 -14.27 -26.54
N GLN A 42 -15.45 -14.21 -27.28
CA GLN A 42 -14.46 -15.28 -27.34
C GLN A 42 -13.71 -15.44 -25.99
N TYR A 43 -13.43 -14.32 -25.35
CA TYR A 43 -12.76 -14.30 -24.04
C TYR A 43 -13.60 -14.96 -22.94
N GLN A 44 -14.92 -14.74 -22.92
CA GLN A 44 -15.83 -15.39 -21.97
C GLN A 44 -15.81 -16.93 -22.06
N GLN A 45 -15.66 -17.47 -23.29
CA GLN A 45 -15.50 -18.92 -23.47
C GLN A 45 -14.19 -19.43 -22.89
N THR A 46 -13.11 -18.67 -23.08
CA THR A 46 -11.79 -18.98 -22.52
C THR A 46 -11.79 -18.90 -20.99
N ALA A 47 -12.48 -17.91 -20.40
CA ALA A 47 -12.61 -17.73 -18.98
C ALA A 47 -13.30 -18.93 -18.30
N LYS A 48 -14.37 -19.49 -18.90
CA LYS A 48 -15.05 -20.69 -18.39
C LYS A 48 -14.15 -21.92 -18.34
N ILE A 49 -13.32 -22.10 -19.36
CA ILE A 49 -12.35 -23.22 -19.38
C ILE A 49 -11.24 -23.01 -18.34
N ALA A 50 -10.80 -21.77 -18.16
CA ALA A 50 -9.83 -21.42 -17.14
C ALA A 50 -10.36 -21.67 -15.72
N GLU A 51 -11.66 -21.46 -15.47
CA GLU A 51 -12.27 -21.82 -14.16
C GLU A 51 -12.15 -23.32 -13.84
N VAL A 52 -12.34 -24.18 -14.84
CA VAL A 52 -12.17 -25.63 -14.66
C VAL A 52 -10.70 -25.96 -14.36
N LEU A 53 -9.75 -25.30 -15.03
CA LEU A 53 -8.32 -25.46 -14.74
C LEU A 53 -7.93 -25.03 -13.33
N MET A 54 -8.57 -24.00 -12.80
CA MET A 54 -8.33 -23.47 -11.45
C MET A 54 -9.06 -24.26 -10.35
N SER A 55 -10.02 -25.11 -10.72
CA SER A 55 -10.73 -25.98 -9.78
C SER A 55 -9.92 -27.25 -9.48
N ASP A 56 -10.15 -27.86 -8.30
CA ASP A 56 -9.56 -29.15 -7.95
C ASP A 56 -10.27 -30.33 -8.64
N MET A 57 -11.27 -30.06 -9.50
CA MET A 57 -11.99 -31.09 -10.23
C MET A 57 -11.12 -31.73 -11.33
N PRO A 58 -11.23 -33.05 -11.57
CA PRO A 58 -10.50 -33.70 -12.66
C PRO A 58 -10.96 -33.16 -14.01
N LEU A 59 -10.01 -32.99 -14.94
CA LEU A 59 -10.30 -32.56 -16.30
C LEU A 59 -10.94 -33.68 -17.10
N GLU A 60 -12.18 -33.50 -17.52
CA GLU A 60 -12.86 -34.42 -18.43
C GLU A 60 -12.30 -34.32 -19.85
N GLU A 61 -12.50 -35.36 -20.66
CA GLU A 61 -11.99 -35.41 -22.04
C GLU A 61 -12.50 -34.26 -22.91
N GLY A 62 -13.72 -33.79 -22.65
CA GLY A 62 -14.29 -32.59 -23.28
C GLY A 62 -13.53 -31.30 -22.95
N HIS A 63 -13.09 -31.16 -21.69
CA HIS A 63 -12.27 -30.01 -21.27
C HIS A 63 -10.88 -30.05 -21.87
N LEU A 64 -10.25 -31.24 -21.96
CA LEU A 64 -8.94 -31.43 -22.57
C LEU A 64 -8.98 -31.12 -24.09
N ALA A 65 -10.02 -31.54 -24.80
CA ALA A 65 -10.19 -31.24 -26.22
C ALA A 65 -10.41 -29.73 -26.47
N ALA A 66 -11.19 -29.06 -25.62
CA ALA A 66 -11.40 -27.63 -25.71
C ALA A 66 -10.10 -26.85 -25.43
N LEU A 67 -9.32 -27.28 -24.42
CA LEU A 67 -8.01 -26.73 -24.11
C LEU A 67 -7.00 -26.95 -25.25
N GLU A 68 -6.97 -28.13 -25.86
CA GLU A 68 -6.13 -28.42 -27.02
C GLU A 68 -6.47 -27.48 -28.19
N GLY A 69 -7.77 -27.18 -28.39
CA GLY A 69 -8.21 -26.21 -29.39
C GLY A 69 -7.71 -24.78 -29.12
N LEU A 70 -7.69 -24.35 -27.86
CA LEU A 70 -7.26 -23.01 -27.45
C LEU A 70 -5.72 -22.88 -27.37
N LEU A 71 -5.04 -23.91 -26.89
CA LEU A 71 -3.59 -23.91 -26.67
C LEU A 71 -2.80 -24.42 -27.89
N GLY A 72 -3.46 -25.17 -28.79
CA GLY A 72 -2.81 -25.79 -29.94
C GLY A 72 -1.94 -27.02 -29.58
N HIS A 73 -1.95 -27.46 -28.33
CA HIS A 73 -1.28 -28.67 -27.85
C HIS A 73 -2.07 -29.31 -26.71
N ARG A 74 -1.92 -30.61 -26.54
CA ARG A 74 -2.59 -31.38 -25.48
C ARG A 74 -1.84 -31.21 -24.15
N ILE A 75 -2.58 -31.06 -23.07
CA ILE A 75 -2.04 -31.03 -21.71
C ILE A 75 -2.48 -32.29 -20.95
N GLU A 76 -1.69 -32.70 -19.97
CA GLU A 76 -2.05 -33.73 -19.00
C GLU A 76 -2.66 -33.09 -17.75
N ASP A 77 -3.55 -33.79 -17.09
CA ASP A 77 -4.18 -33.32 -15.85
C ASP A 77 -3.21 -33.40 -14.67
N ALA A 78 -2.19 -32.53 -14.68
CA ALA A 78 -1.20 -32.37 -13.62
C ALA A 78 -1.15 -30.91 -13.14
N PRO A 79 -0.95 -30.65 -11.84
CA PRO A 79 -0.97 -29.28 -11.30
C PRO A 79 -0.04 -28.30 -12.01
N GLU A 80 1.17 -28.75 -12.34
CA GLU A 80 2.14 -27.92 -13.07
C GLU A 80 1.69 -27.59 -14.49
N GLN A 81 1.05 -28.55 -15.18
CA GLN A 81 0.55 -28.35 -16.54
C GLN A 81 -0.71 -27.47 -16.54
N ARG A 82 -1.60 -27.62 -15.55
CA ARG A 82 -2.72 -26.71 -15.34
C ARG A 82 -2.24 -25.27 -15.15
N PHE A 83 -1.26 -25.07 -14.27
CA PHE A 83 -0.66 -23.77 -14.02
C PHE A 83 -0.07 -23.13 -15.29
N ARG A 84 0.70 -23.89 -16.07
CA ARG A 84 1.25 -23.43 -17.35
C ARG A 84 0.16 -23.08 -18.35
N ALA A 85 -0.89 -23.91 -18.45
CA ALA A 85 -2.01 -23.68 -19.35
C ALA A 85 -2.76 -22.39 -19.01
N ILE A 86 -2.99 -22.09 -17.73
CA ILE A 86 -3.61 -20.82 -17.27
C ILE A 86 -2.76 -19.63 -17.73
N HIS A 87 -1.45 -19.66 -17.53
CA HIS A 87 -0.57 -18.58 -17.98
C HIS A 87 -0.58 -18.42 -19.49
N GLU A 88 -0.59 -19.50 -20.23
CA GLU A 88 -0.63 -19.48 -21.68
C GLU A 88 -1.96 -18.93 -22.21
N LEU A 89 -3.09 -19.28 -21.58
CA LEU A 89 -4.40 -18.70 -21.89
C LEU A 89 -4.44 -17.20 -21.62
N LEU A 90 -3.89 -16.75 -20.48
CA LEU A 90 -3.77 -15.33 -20.15
C LEU A 90 -2.93 -14.55 -21.17
N ASP A 91 -1.83 -15.13 -21.60
CA ASP A 91 -0.93 -14.51 -22.57
C ASP A 91 -1.53 -14.46 -23.99
N ARG A 92 -2.28 -15.50 -24.38
CA ARG A 92 -2.88 -15.60 -25.72
C ARG A 92 -4.17 -14.83 -25.88
N HIS A 93 -5.02 -14.89 -24.87
CA HIS A 93 -6.38 -14.39 -24.92
C HIS A 93 -6.59 -13.38 -23.81
N GLY A 94 -6.63 -12.10 -24.09
CA GLY A 94 -7.13 -11.23 -23.09
C GLY A 94 -6.54 -9.83 -22.97
N THR A 95 -7.24 -9.04 -22.18
CA THR A 95 -6.89 -7.69 -21.75
C THR A 95 -5.88 -7.69 -20.60
N GLY A 96 -5.42 -8.84 -20.12
CA GLY A 96 -4.58 -9.04 -18.93
C GLY A 96 -3.24 -8.32 -18.91
N ARG A 97 -2.80 -7.75 -20.04
CA ARG A 97 -1.60 -6.88 -20.11
C ARG A 97 -1.91 -5.41 -19.78
N ILE A 98 -3.17 -5.01 -19.82
CA ILE A 98 -3.60 -3.60 -19.71
C ILE A 98 -4.59 -3.42 -18.58
N LEU A 99 -5.41 -4.43 -18.31
CA LEU A 99 -6.41 -4.42 -17.27
C LEU A 99 -6.04 -5.37 -16.14
N PHE A 100 -6.01 -4.84 -14.93
CA PHE A 100 -5.80 -5.60 -13.70
C PHE A 100 -7.02 -5.38 -12.81
N ARG A 101 -7.60 -6.46 -12.32
CA ARG A 101 -8.77 -6.41 -11.44
C ARG A 101 -8.50 -7.23 -10.17
N ASN A 102 -8.46 -6.56 -9.05
CA ASN A 102 -8.42 -7.21 -7.76
C ASN A 102 -9.82 -7.20 -7.16
N THR A 103 -10.24 -8.33 -6.63
CA THR A 103 -11.46 -8.45 -5.83
C THR A 103 -11.09 -8.74 -4.39
N ARG A 104 -11.94 -8.33 -3.47
CA ARG A 104 -11.72 -8.56 -2.05
C ARG A 104 -11.58 -10.06 -1.71
N GLU A 105 -12.30 -10.92 -2.40
CA GLU A 105 -12.23 -12.37 -2.20
C GLU A 105 -10.92 -12.99 -2.70
N ALA A 106 -10.29 -12.38 -3.71
CA ALA A 106 -8.99 -12.81 -4.24
C ALA A 106 -7.82 -12.34 -3.37
N ILE A 107 -8.02 -11.31 -2.54
CA ILE A 107 -6.98 -10.72 -1.70
C ILE A 107 -7.20 -11.16 -0.26
N GLN A 108 -6.20 -11.81 0.32
CA GLN A 108 -6.18 -12.14 1.74
C GLN A 108 -5.82 -10.91 2.58
N GLY A 109 -6.26 -10.89 3.86
CA GLY A 109 -5.86 -9.84 4.80
C GLY A 109 -6.91 -8.76 5.05
N PHE A 110 -8.15 -8.93 4.55
CA PHE A 110 -9.27 -8.14 5.04
C PHE A 110 -9.84 -8.74 6.32
N PRO A 111 -10.17 -7.93 7.33
CA PRO A 111 -10.89 -8.39 8.51
C PRO A 111 -12.32 -8.76 8.13
N GLY A 112 -12.99 -9.57 8.90
CA GLY A 112 -14.44 -9.72 8.78
C GLY A 112 -15.16 -8.57 9.47
N ARG A 113 -16.48 -8.45 9.24
CA ARG A 113 -17.36 -7.48 9.88
C ARG A 113 -18.30 -8.20 10.83
N ASP A 114 -18.56 -7.62 12.00
CA ASP A 114 -19.54 -8.10 12.98
C ASP A 114 -20.46 -6.94 13.36
N CYS A 115 -21.75 -7.06 13.05
CA CYS A 115 -22.75 -6.09 13.45
C CYS A 115 -23.11 -6.25 14.93
N GLN A 116 -23.09 -5.13 15.65
CA GLN A 116 -23.49 -5.02 17.06
C GLN A 116 -24.69 -4.06 17.16
N PRO A 117 -25.92 -4.54 16.90
CA PRO A 117 -27.10 -3.69 16.99
C PRO A 117 -27.36 -3.27 18.44
N ALA A 118 -27.73 -2.01 18.60
CA ALA A 118 -28.13 -1.46 19.91
C ALA A 118 -29.54 -0.85 19.83
N PRO A 119 -30.59 -1.70 19.97
CA PRO A 119 -31.96 -1.24 19.99
C PRO A 119 -32.25 -0.47 21.30
N LEU A 120 -32.70 0.77 21.18
CA LEU A 120 -32.97 1.66 22.30
C LEU A 120 -34.45 2.11 22.30
N PRO A 121 -35.06 2.31 23.48
CA PRO A 121 -36.44 2.81 23.53
C PRO A 121 -36.52 4.24 23.00
N ALA A 122 -37.47 4.49 22.11
CA ALA A 122 -37.74 5.84 21.67
C ALA A 122 -38.38 6.68 22.83
N PRO A 123 -37.96 7.94 23.02
CA PRO A 123 -38.59 8.82 23.99
C PRO A 123 -40.09 9.04 23.69
N GLU A 124 -40.92 9.24 24.76
CA GLU A 124 -42.37 9.39 24.61
C GLU A 124 -42.77 10.58 23.70
N ASN A 125 -41.97 11.62 23.70
CA ASN A 125 -42.15 12.81 22.88
C ASN A 125 -41.50 12.72 21.48
N TRP A 126 -40.99 11.52 21.09
CA TRP A 126 -40.46 11.32 19.76
C TRP A 126 -41.54 11.43 18.69
N SER A 127 -41.43 12.40 17.81
CA SER A 127 -42.40 12.61 16.75
C SER A 127 -42.41 11.46 15.76
N LYS A 128 -43.51 10.74 15.69
CA LYS A 128 -43.78 9.74 14.63
C LYS A 128 -44.31 10.40 13.35
N GLU A 129 -44.65 11.67 13.41
CA GLU A 129 -45.15 12.50 12.32
C GLU A 129 -44.09 13.52 11.95
N GLY A 130 -43.77 13.67 10.68
CA GLY A 130 -42.80 14.63 10.20
C GLY A 130 -42.12 14.19 8.89
N LYS A 131 -41.23 15.02 8.38
CA LYS A 131 -40.45 14.69 7.20
C LYS A 131 -39.45 13.58 7.53
N LEU A 132 -39.14 12.74 6.54
CA LEU A 132 -38.18 11.62 6.69
C LEU A 132 -36.86 12.06 7.35
N ARG A 133 -36.36 13.26 7.00
CA ARG A 133 -35.14 13.83 7.57
C ARG A 133 -35.25 14.04 9.09
N GLU A 134 -36.39 14.50 9.58
CA GLU A 134 -36.62 14.74 11.00
C GLU A 134 -36.75 13.45 11.81
N GLN A 135 -37.23 12.37 11.17
CA GLN A 135 -37.32 11.05 11.80
C GLN A 135 -36.01 10.30 11.80
N MET A 136 -35.18 10.45 10.75
CA MET A 136 -33.89 9.80 10.63
C MET A 136 -32.79 10.48 11.44
N TRP A 137 -32.77 11.82 11.40
CA TRP A 137 -31.71 12.65 12.01
C TRP A 137 -32.31 13.79 12.83
N PRO A 138 -33.00 13.50 13.96
CA PRO A 138 -33.68 14.49 14.79
C PRO A 138 -32.69 15.48 15.41
N GLU A 139 -31.46 15.06 15.64
CA GLU A 139 -30.38 15.89 16.15
C GLU A 139 -30.09 17.12 15.30
N GLU A 140 -30.34 17.07 13.98
CA GLU A 140 -30.12 18.25 13.12
C GLU A 140 -31.07 19.41 13.38
N ALA A 141 -32.23 19.13 13.97
CA ALA A 141 -33.25 20.15 14.27
C ALA A 141 -33.05 20.83 15.64
N GLN A 142 -32.36 20.19 16.58
CA GLN A 142 -32.22 20.61 17.97
C GLN A 142 -30.82 20.27 18.51
N LEU A 143 -29.85 21.13 18.24
CA LEU A 143 -28.46 20.97 18.75
C LEU A 143 -28.24 21.63 20.11
N ASP A 144 -29.30 21.97 20.85
CA ASP A 144 -29.19 22.50 22.20
C ASP A 144 -28.85 21.39 23.23
N GLY A 145 -28.35 21.79 24.39
CA GLY A 145 -27.98 20.86 25.45
C GLY A 145 -29.12 19.95 25.94
N ALA A 146 -30.38 20.38 25.78
CA ALA A 146 -31.57 19.61 26.19
C ALA A 146 -31.76 18.35 25.32
N TRP A 147 -31.40 18.38 24.03
CA TRP A 147 -31.44 17.21 23.17
C TRP A 147 -30.45 16.14 23.63
N MET A 148 -29.22 16.53 23.97
CA MET A 148 -28.15 15.61 24.40
C MET A 148 -28.53 14.83 25.66
N GLU A 149 -29.29 15.42 26.58
CA GLU A 149 -29.74 14.74 27.79
C GLU A 149 -30.94 13.82 27.54
N ALA A 150 -31.72 14.09 26.49
CA ALA A 150 -32.93 13.36 26.16
C ALA A 150 -32.75 12.19 25.19
N ASP A 151 -31.66 12.17 24.40
CA ASP A 151 -31.42 11.13 23.39
C ASP A 151 -30.84 9.88 24.02
N PRO A 152 -31.53 8.73 23.97
CA PRO A 152 -31.05 7.48 24.53
C PRO A 152 -29.75 6.99 23.92
N ARG A 153 -29.46 7.38 22.68
CA ARG A 153 -28.19 7.00 21.97
C ARG A 153 -26.98 7.66 22.65
N VAL A 154 -27.13 8.87 23.16
CA VAL A 154 -26.06 9.58 23.88
C VAL A 154 -25.76 8.90 25.22
N MET A 155 -26.82 8.53 25.97
CA MET A 155 -26.67 7.80 27.24
C MET A 155 -26.02 6.43 27.02
N TRP A 156 -26.49 5.68 26.01
CA TRP A 156 -25.89 4.41 25.60
C TRP A 156 -24.42 4.57 25.24
N LEU A 157 -24.06 5.60 24.46
CA LEU A 157 -22.69 5.89 24.04
C LEU A 157 -21.77 6.11 25.25
N MET A 158 -22.20 6.95 26.21
CA MET A 158 -21.43 7.22 27.43
C MET A 158 -21.20 5.96 28.26
N GLU A 159 -22.24 5.12 28.42
CA GLU A 159 -22.14 3.86 29.15
C GLU A 159 -21.22 2.88 28.44
N LYS A 160 -21.38 2.69 27.12
CA LYS A 160 -20.60 1.77 26.31
C LYS A 160 -19.09 2.09 26.34
N LEU A 161 -18.76 3.38 26.26
CA LEU A 161 -17.37 3.84 26.32
C LEU A 161 -16.73 3.70 27.72
N ARG A 162 -17.55 3.73 28.78
CA ARG A 162 -17.07 3.54 30.17
C ARG A 162 -16.96 2.08 30.57
N THR A 163 -17.65 1.19 29.89
CA THR A 163 -17.72 -0.25 30.18
C THR A 163 -17.00 -1.08 29.15
N ASP A 164 -17.69 -1.56 28.14
CA ASP A 164 -17.21 -2.55 27.17
C ASP A 164 -16.05 -2.03 26.28
N LEU A 165 -16.05 -0.73 25.98
CA LEU A 165 -15.07 -0.08 25.11
C LEU A 165 -14.03 0.75 25.89
N LYS A 166 -13.96 0.61 27.21
CA LYS A 166 -13.11 1.43 28.09
C LYS A 166 -11.64 1.46 27.69
N HIS A 167 -11.12 0.38 27.19
CA HIS A 167 -9.69 0.22 26.83
C HIS A 167 -9.47 0.05 25.34
N LYS A 168 -10.45 0.42 24.54
CA LYS A 168 -10.40 0.32 23.09
C LYS A 168 -10.33 1.69 22.43
N LYS A 169 -9.70 1.73 21.26
CA LYS A 169 -9.77 2.87 20.35
C LYS A 169 -11.03 2.75 19.51
N VAL A 170 -11.86 3.77 19.53
CA VAL A 170 -13.18 3.77 18.90
C VAL A 170 -13.29 4.88 17.88
N LEU A 171 -13.71 4.55 16.66
CA LEU A 171 -14.09 5.54 15.66
C LEU A 171 -15.60 5.72 15.69
N LEU A 172 -16.07 6.94 15.90
CA LEU A 172 -17.49 7.29 15.77
C LEU A 172 -17.68 8.17 14.55
N ILE A 173 -18.65 7.81 13.71
CA ILE A 173 -19.03 8.64 12.56
C ILE A 173 -20.47 9.12 12.74
N ALA A 174 -20.65 10.44 12.66
CA ALA A 174 -21.92 11.12 12.62
C ALA A 174 -22.03 11.95 11.33
N ARG A 175 -23.23 12.33 10.96
CA ARG A 175 -23.49 12.95 9.66
C ARG A 175 -22.86 14.34 9.49
N THR A 176 -22.86 15.18 10.53
CA THR A 176 -22.47 16.59 10.42
C THR A 176 -21.50 17.03 11.51
N GLY A 177 -20.66 18.04 11.20
CA GLY A 177 -19.73 18.63 12.15
C GLY A 177 -20.38 19.16 13.45
N PRO A 178 -21.50 19.92 13.40
CA PRO A 178 -22.17 20.37 14.61
C PRO A 178 -22.63 19.25 15.56
N VAL A 179 -23.03 18.08 15.03
CA VAL A 179 -23.36 16.91 15.85
C VAL A 179 -22.10 16.34 16.51
N VAL A 180 -20.98 16.28 15.77
CA VAL A 180 -19.68 15.84 16.29
C VAL A 180 -19.21 16.74 17.44
N GLU A 181 -19.27 18.06 17.27
CA GLU A 181 -18.90 19.03 18.31
C GLU A 181 -19.77 18.90 19.56
N ALA A 182 -21.09 18.73 19.38
CA ALA A 182 -22.03 18.57 20.48
C ALA A 182 -21.77 17.25 21.25
N LEU A 183 -21.52 16.13 20.54
CA LEU A 183 -21.15 14.84 21.16
C LEU A 183 -19.81 14.92 21.89
N GLU A 184 -18.82 15.58 21.30
CA GLU A 184 -17.50 15.78 21.94
C GLU A 184 -17.66 16.50 23.28
N ASN A 185 -18.38 17.60 23.30
CA ASN A 185 -18.61 18.38 24.52
C ASN A 185 -19.27 17.55 25.64
N VAL A 186 -20.29 16.74 25.31
CA VAL A 186 -20.94 15.86 26.28
C VAL A 186 -19.99 14.77 26.78
N LEU A 187 -19.29 14.08 25.90
CA LEU A 187 -18.37 13.01 26.29
C LEU A 187 -17.22 13.54 27.15
N ARG A 188 -16.67 14.69 26.82
CA ARG A 188 -15.58 15.31 27.57
C ARG A 188 -16.04 15.86 28.91
N LEU A 189 -17.14 16.63 28.95
CA LEU A 189 -17.59 17.33 30.16
C LEU A 189 -18.38 16.45 31.13
N HIS A 190 -19.27 15.58 30.60
CA HIS A 190 -20.19 14.79 31.45
C HIS A 190 -19.69 13.35 31.63
N ALA A 191 -18.90 12.79 30.68
CA ALA A 191 -18.40 11.45 30.80
C ALA A 191 -16.93 11.37 31.22
N GLY A 192 -16.16 12.47 31.12
CA GLY A 192 -14.73 12.50 31.41
C GLY A 192 -13.89 11.62 30.46
N ILE A 193 -14.39 11.42 29.24
CA ILE A 193 -13.75 10.59 28.21
C ILE A 193 -12.79 11.47 27.40
N ARG A 194 -11.61 10.95 27.11
CA ARG A 194 -10.64 11.61 26.21
C ARG A 194 -11.09 11.46 24.78
N THR A 195 -11.36 12.58 24.13
CA THR A 195 -11.95 12.69 22.81
C THR A 195 -11.01 13.40 21.85
N ALA A 196 -11.05 13.02 20.59
CA ALA A 196 -10.54 13.78 19.46
C ALA A 196 -11.68 13.93 18.43
N MET A 197 -11.61 14.93 17.56
CA MET A 197 -12.65 15.12 16.56
C MET A 197 -12.08 15.52 15.20
N PHE A 198 -12.85 15.16 14.15
CA PHE A 198 -12.60 15.48 12.77
C PHE A 198 -13.88 15.98 12.11
N HIS A 199 -13.89 17.21 11.64
CA HIS A 199 -15.00 17.74 10.86
C HIS A 199 -14.50 18.76 9.82
N GLU A 200 -15.39 19.14 8.91
CA GLU A 200 -15.10 20.01 7.77
C GLU A 200 -14.60 21.40 8.15
N GLY A 201 -14.96 21.90 9.33
CA GLY A 201 -14.54 23.21 9.85
C GLY A 201 -13.11 23.28 10.37
N MET A 202 -12.40 22.14 10.50
CA MET A 202 -11.03 22.07 11.03
C MET A 202 -10.00 22.25 9.92
N SER A 203 -8.88 22.93 10.23
CA SER A 203 -7.70 23.02 9.37
C SER A 203 -7.00 21.66 9.26
N LEU A 204 -6.13 21.51 8.26
CA LEU A 204 -5.31 20.30 8.09
C LEU A 204 -4.46 20.01 9.33
N LEU A 205 -3.82 21.03 9.89
CA LEU A 205 -2.97 20.90 11.07
C LEU A 205 -3.76 20.40 12.29
N GLU A 206 -4.95 20.95 12.53
CA GLU A 206 -5.80 20.48 13.64
C GLU A 206 -6.24 19.02 13.45
N ARG A 207 -6.53 18.62 12.22
CA ARG A 207 -6.87 17.22 11.91
C ARG A 207 -5.68 16.29 12.12
N ASP A 208 -4.46 16.70 11.72
CA ASP A 208 -3.24 15.92 11.93
C ASP A 208 -2.94 15.75 13.43
N GLN A 209 -3.09 16.82 14.22
CA GLN A 209 -2.96 16.76 15.67
C GLN A 209 -4.00 15.84 16.32
N ALA A 210 -5.25 15.90 15.87
CA ALA A 210 -6.32 15.03 16.38
C ALA A 210 -6.06 13.56 16.03
N SER A 211 -5.55 13.27 14.82
CA SER A 211 -5.16 11.93 14.40
C SER A 211 -4.02 11.38 15.24
N ALA A 212 -2.96 12.16 15.41
CA ALA A 212 -1.82 11.79 16.24
C ALA A 212 -2.24 11.54 17.70
N TYR A 213 -3.11 12.41 18.24
CA TYR A 213 -3.65 12.24 19.59
C TYR A 213 -4.52 11.00 19.72
N PHE A 214 -5.28 10.64 18.70
CA PHE A 214 -6.07 9.41 18.70
C PHE A 214 -5.19 8.16 18.55
N ALA A 215 -4.11 8.21 17.77
CA ALA A 215 -3.18 7.10 17.59
C ALA A 215 -2.34 6.80 18.85
N GLU A 216 -2.15 7.79 19.74
CA GLU A 216 -1.37 7.61 20.97
C GLU A 216 -2.05 6.63 21.95
N GLU A 217 -1.38 5.53 22.31
CA GLU A 217 -1.96 4.45 23.10
C GLU A 217 -2.16 4.81 24.59
N SER A 218 -1.15 5.42 25.20
CA SER A 218 -1.12 5.58 26.65
C SER A 218 -1.92 6.78 27.15
N TYR A 219 -1.78 7.91 26.49
CA TYR A 219 -2.38 9.19 26.92
C TYR A 219 -3.33 9.78 25.87
N GLY A 220 -3.46 9.15 24.74
CA GLY A 220 -4.27 9.61 23.62
C GLY A 220 -5.78 9.51 23.83
N ALA A 221 -6.53 10.02 22.86
CA ALA A 221 -7.98 9.95 22.86
C ALA A 221 -8.45 8.48 22.79
N GLN A 222 -9.49 8.17 23.55
CA GLN A 222 -10.17 6.88 23.49
C GLN A 222 -11.06 6.79 22.25
N ILE A 223 -11.73 7.90 21.90
CA ILE A 223 -12.65 7.97 20.79
C ILE A 223 -12.29 9.14 19.86
N LEU A 224 -12.34 8.88 18.56
CA LEU A 224 -12.31 9.89 17.51
C LEU A 224 -13.71 10.04 16.92
N LEU A 225 -14.27 11.25 17.03
CA LEU A 225 -15.57 11.59 16.47
C LEU A 225 -15.37 12.26 15.11
N CYS A 226 -15.93 11.69 14.05
CA CYS A 226 -15.79 12.20 12.69
C CYS A 226 -17.13 12.62 12.11
N SER A 227 -17.14 13.74 11.38
CA SER A 227 -18.20 13.99 10.41
C SER A 227 -17.98 13.16 9.14
N GLU A 228 -19.00 13.01 8.33
CA GLU A 228 -18.96 12.25 7.08
C GLU A 228 -17.82 12.71 6.16
N ILE A 229 -17.69 14.01 5.94
CA ILE A 229 -16.65 14.62 5.11
C ILE A 229 -15.28 14.58 5.81
N GLY A 230 -15.25 14.78 7.11
CA GLY A 230 -14.03 14.83 7.90
C GLY A 230 -13.22 13.53 7.90
N SER A 231 -13.88 12.40 7.72
CA SER A 231 -13.23 11.07 7.78
C SER A 231 -12.50 10.66 6.50
N GLU A 232 -12.60 11.40 5.40
CA GLU A 232 -12.01 11.01 4.12
C GLU A 232 -10.47 11.02 4.11
N GLY A 233 -9.87 10.01 3.46
CA GLY A 233 -8.44 9.95 3.18
C GLY A 233 -7.55 9.48 4.32
N ARG A 234 -8.06 9.19 5.53
CA ARG A 234 -7.28 8.81 6.72
C ARG A 234 -7.27 7.31 7.00
N ASN A 235 -6.22 6.85 7.66
CA ASN A 235 -6.03 5.45 8.05
C ASN A 235 -6.11 5.29 9.57
N PHE A 236 -7.06 4.44 10.03
CA PHE A 236 -7.29 4.17 11.45
C PHE A 236 -7.24 2.66 11.76
N GLN A 237 -6.36 1.90 11.07
CA GLN A 237 -6.26 0.43 11.21
C GLN A 237 -5.95 -0.06 12.62
N PHE A 238 -5.43 0.79 13.50
CA PHE A 238 -5.22 0.48 14.91
C PHE A 238 -6.52 0.43 15.74
N ALA A 239 -7.65 0.88 15.18
CA ALA A 239 -8.98 0.79 15.80
C ALA A 239 -9.81 -0.29 15.09
N SER A 240 -10.56 -1.08 15.85
CA SER A 240 -11.45 -2.13 15.34
C SER A 240 -12.93 -1.92 15.65
N ASP A 241 -13.23 -0.93 16.46
CA ASP A 241 -14.60 -0.63 16.89
C ASP A 241 -15.11 0.66 16.23
N LEU A 242 -16.15 0.52 15.39
CA LEU A 242 -16.83 1.60 14.68
C LEU A 242 -18.21 1.82 15.28
N ILE A 243 -18.52 3.05 15.65
CA ILE A 243 -19.88 3.45 16.05
C ILE A 243 -20.47 4.30 14.93
N LEU A 244 -21.56 3.85 14.36
CA LEU A 244 -22.37 4.61 13.42
C LEU A 244 -23.49 5.30 14.21
N PHE A 245 -23.25 6.55 14.64
CA PHE A 245 -24.21 7.26 15.48
C PHE A 245 -25.55 7.50 14.76
N ASP A 246 -25.47 7.70 13.47
CA ASP A 246 -26.59 7.75 12.54
C ASP A 246 -26.31 6.90 11.30
N LEU A 247 -27.38 6.50 10.60
CA LEU A 247 -27.25 5.80 9.32
C LEU A 247 -27.48 6.78 8.16
N PRO A 248 -26.60 6.77 7.14
CA PRO A 248 -26.80 7.57 5.94
C PRO A 248 -27.98 7.07 5.12
N ALA A 249 -28.52 7.91 4.23
CA ALA A 249 -29.59 7.49 3.32
C ALA A 249 -29.08 6.70 2.11
N ASN A 250 -27.77 6.74 1.83
CA ASN A 250 -27.15 6.11 0.68
C ASN A 250 -26.25 4.96 1.14
N PRO A 251 -26.40 3.74 0.58
CA PRO A 251 -25.59 2.57 0.94
C PRO A 251 -24.10 2.73 0.60
N ASP A 252 -23.73 3.46 -0.46
CA ASP A 252 -22.33 3.69 -0.81
C ASP A 252 -21.63 4.54 0.26
N VAL A 253 -22.35 5.51 0.85
CA VAL A 253 -21.83 6.31 1.97
C VAL A 253 -21.65 5.44 3.22
N LEU A 254 -22.57 4.49 3.46
CA LEU A 254 -22.42 3.53 4.55
C LEU A 254 -21.19 2.63 4.35
N GLU A 255 -20.98 2.12 3.14
CA GLU A 255 -19.78 1.34 2.78
C GLU A 255 -18.51 2.18 2.94
N GLN A 256 -18.52 3.46 2.55
CA GLN A 256 -17.38 4.36 2.77
C GLN A 256 -17.08 4.55 4.27
N ARG A 257 -18.11 4.72 5.11
CA ARG A 257 -17.94 4.82 6.58
C ARG A 257 -17.31 3.55 7.16
N ILE A 258 -17.81 2.37 6.79
CA ILE A 258 -17.25 1.09 7.24
C ILE A 258 -15.83 0.89 6.72
N GLY A 259 -15.59 1.28 5.47
CA GLY A 259 -14.29 1.20 4.79
C GLY A 259 -13.17 2.04 5.44
N ARG A 260 -13.48 2.89 6.42
CA ARG A 260 -12.45 3.59 7.21
C ARG A 260 -11.62 2.63 8.06
N LEU A 261 -12.24 1.57 8.58
CA LEU A 261 -11.57 0.54 9.36
C LEU A 261 -11.39 -0.77 8.59
N ASP A 262 -12.28 -1.06 7.65
CA ASP A 262 -12.30 -2.29 6.88
C ASP A 262 -11.30 -2.25 5.72
N ARG A 263 -10.01 -2.37 6.03
CA ARG A 263 -8.88 -2.26 5.10
C ARG A 263 -7.94 -3.45 5.21
N ILE A 264 -7.15 -3.67 4.16
CA ILE A 264 -6.06 -4.67 4.17
C ILE A 264 -5.07 -4.31 5.29
N GLY A 265 -4.65 -5.32 6.07
CA GLY A 265 -3.71 -5.14 7.18
C GLY A 265 -4.38 -4.88 8.53
N GLN A 266 -5.71 -4.81 8.59
CA GLN A 266 -6.44 -4.81 9.85
C GLN A 266 -6.46 -6.23 10.43
N GLU A 267 -5.89 -6.41 11.62
CA GLU A 267 -5.76 -7.73 12.26
C GLU A 267 -7.05 -8.21 12.93
N ASN A 268 -7.86 -7.26 13.40
CA ASN A 268 -9.08 -7.57 14.16
C ASN A 268 -10.33 -7.43 13.30
N ARG A 269 -11.33 -8.30 13.57
CA ARG A 269 -12.66 -8.15 12.97
C ARG A 269 -13.28 -6.81 13.38
N ILE A 270 -13.88 -6.13 12.43
CA ILE A 270 -14.51 -4.82 12.68
C ILE A 270 -15.82 -5.01 13.42
N GLN A 271 -15.92 -4.41 14.59
CA GLN A 271 -17.15 -4.39 15.41
C GLN A 271 -17.94 -3.12 15.05
N ILE A 272 -19.07 -3.27 14.36
CA ILE A 272 -19.90 -2.17 13.88
C ILE A 272 -21.08 -2.00 14.85
N HIS A 273 -20.99 -1.00 15.71
CA HIS A 273 -22.03 -0.69 16.68
C HIS A 273 -23.04 0.29 16.07
N VAL A 274 -24.31 -0.10 16.06
CA VAL A 274 -25.38 0.70 15.45
C VAL A 274 -26.49 0.96 16.47
N PRO A 275 -26.46 2.11 17.18
CA PRO A 275 -27.56 2.50 18.06
C PRO A 275 -28.74 3.04 17.22
N TYR A 276 -29.93 2.55 17.48
CA TYR A 276 -31.15 3.02 16.83
C TYR A 276 -32.35 2.97 17.77
N LEU A 277 -33.36 3.81 17.49
CA LEU A 277 -34.57 3.92 18.28
C LEU A 277 -35.66 2.97 17.73
N ILE A 278 -36.19 2.11 18.61
CA ILE A 278 -37.22 1.12 18.27
C ILE A 278 -38.53 1.81 17.86
N GLY A 279 -39.21 1.26 16.84
CA GLY A 279 -40.47 1.78 16.30
C GLY A 279 -40.33 3.04 15.44
N THR A 280 -39.12 3.42 15.06
CA THR A 280 -38.83 4.64 14.28
C THR A 280 -38.31 4.31 12.86
N ALA A 281 -38.13 5.36 12.05
CA ALA A 281 -37.46 5.24 10.75
C ALA A 281 -36.01 4.75 10.87
N GLN A 282 -35.34 4.98 12.02
CA GLN A 282 -33.98 4.51 12.27
C GLN A 282 -33.92 2.97 12.35
N GLU A 283 -34.86 2.34 13.07
CA GLU A 283 -34.95 0.86 13.10
C GLU A 283 -35.21 0.29 11.71
N ARG A 284 -36.15 0.88 10.97
CA ARG A 284 -36.47 0.43 9.61
C ARG A 284 -35.28 0.57 8.65
N MET A 285 -34.52 1.67 8.75
CA MET A 285 -33.29 1.84 7.98
C MET A 285 -32.20 0.85 8.39
N PHE A 286 -32.03 0.58 9.69
CA PHE A 286 -31.12 -0.46 10.17
C PHE A 286 -31.49 -1.83 9.59
N ARG A 287 -32.77 -2.22 9.66
CA ARG A 287 -33.26 -3.48 9.10
C ARG A 287 -33.07 -3.56 7.59
N TRP A 288 -33.31 -2.47 6.85
CA TRP A 288 -33.03 -2.38 5.42
C TRP A 288 -31.58 -2.70 5.10
N TYR A 289 -30.63 -2.09 5.80
CA TYR A 289 -29.20 -2.34 5.58
C TYR A 289 -28.75 -3.72 6.05
N ASN A 290 -29.29 -4.20 7.16
CA ASN A 290 -28.88 -5.46 7.76
C ASN A 290 -29.55 -6.68 7.11
N GLU A 291 -30.88 -6.66 6.91
CA GLU A 291 -31.64 -7.81 6.46
C GLU A 291 -31.77 -7.87 4.94
N ALA A 292 -32.10 -6.76 4.29
CA ALA A 292 -32.25 -6.73 2.84
C ALA A 292 -30.91 -6.66 2.09
N LEU A 293 -30.05 -5.70 2.45
CA LEU A 293 -28.79 -5.44 1.73
C LEU A 293 -27.57 -6.17 2.32
N ASN A 294 -27.61 -6.64 3.55
CA ASN A 294 -26.56 -7.38 4.26
C ASN A 294 -25.19 -6.65 4.34
N ILE A 295 -25.21 -5.31 4.37
CA ILE A 295 -24.00 -4.46 4.28
C ILE A 295 -23.10 -4.61 5.51
N PHE A 296 -23.68 -4.84 6.70
CA PHE A 296 -22.91 -4.93 7.93
C PHE A 296 -22.09 -6.23 8.05
N SER A 297 -22.42 -7.26 7.31
CA SER A 297 -21.69 -8.53 7.31
C SER A 297 -20.77 -8.68 6.12
N ASN A 298 -21.18 -8.18 4.94
CA ASN A 298 -20.46 -8.30 3.68
C ASN A 298 -20.50 -6.99 2.89
N ILE A 299 -19.54 -6.83 1.98
CA ILE A 299 -19.64 -5.78 0.97
C ILE A 299 -20.76 -6.15 0.01
N SER A 300 -21.69 -5.25 -0.24
CA SER A 300 -22.78 -5.45 -1.20
C SER A 300 -22.59 -4.58 -2.44
N PRO A 301 -22.01 -5.11 -3.51
CA PRO A 301 -21.80 -4.35 -4.76
C PRO A 301 -23.09 -3.96 -5.46
N THR A 302 -24.21 -4.61 -5.11
CA THR A 302 -25.53 -4.39 -5.67
C THR A 302 -26.40 -3.43 -4.86
N ALA A 303 -25.93 -3.00 -3.68
CA ALA A 303 -26.74 -2.25 -2.72
C ALA A 303 -27.31 -0.95 -3.28
N GLN A 304 -26.52 -0.17 -4.01
CA GLN A 304 -26.96 1.10 -4.63
C GLN A 304 -28.04 0.85 -5.69
N THR A 305 -27.83 -0.12 -6.58
CA THR A 305 -28.78 -0.49 -7.63
C THR A 305 -30.12 -0.96 -7.03
N LEU A 306 -30.06 -1.82 -6.00
CA LEU A 306 -31.24 -2.29 -5.30
C LEU A 306 -31.98 -1.14 -4.63
N GLN A 307 -31.29 -0.26 -3.95
CA GLN A 307 -31.94 0.89 -3.33
C GLN A 307 -32.59 1.82 -4.35
N GLU A 308 -31.96 2.08 -5.48
CA GLU A 308 -32.55 2.89 -6.57
C GLU A 308 -33.82 2.25 -7.13
N ASN A 309 -33.82 0.94 -7.31
CA ASN A 309 -34.97 0.19 -7.81
C ASN A 309 -36.19 0.25 -6.86
N PHE A 310 -35.95 0.27 -5.53
CA PHE A 310 -37.00 0.23 -4.51
C PHE A 310 -37.10 1.51 -3.70
N ILE A 311 -36.58 2.63 -4.19
CA ILE A 311 -36.49 3.89 -3.43
C ILE A 311 -37.85 4.45 -3.01
N VAL A 312 -38.89 4.24 -3.84
CA VAL A 312 -40.25 4.74 -3.57
C VAL A 312 -40.89 3.94 -2.44
N GLU A 313 -40.86 2.62 -2.54
CA GLU A 313 -41.39 1.69 -1.54
C GLU A 313 -40.65 1.84 -0.20
N LEU A 314 -39.34 1.95 -0.25
CA LEU A 314 -38.53 2.19 0.94
C LEU A 314 -38.92 3.49 1.65
N LYS A 315 -39.00 4.62 0.93
CA LYS A 315 -39.40 5.92 1.51
C LYS A 315 -40.77 5.86 2.16
N ASP A 316 -41.71 5.19 1.52
CA ASP A 316 -43.07 5.02 2.04
C ASP A 316 -43.08 4.20 3.33
N CYS A 317 -42.33 3.10 3.39
CA CYS A 317 -42.16 2.28 4.58
C CYS A 317 -41.36 2.98 5.70
N LEU A 318 -40.39 3.83 5.36
CA LEU A 318 -39.64 4.60 6.36
C LEU A 318 -40.53 5.64 7.06
N LEU A 319 -41.43 6.29 6.32
CA LEU A 319 -42.33 7.34 6.84
C LEU A 319 -43.52 6.78 7.62
N THR A 320 -44.02 5.63 7.22
CA THR A 320 -45.21 5.02 7.81
C THR A 320 -44.92 3.62 8.32
N ASP A 321 -45.42 3.30 9.52
CA ASP A 321 -45.32 1.96 10.06
C ASP A 321 -46.26 1.01 9.29
N LYS A 322 -45.73 0.28 8.32
CA LYS A 322 -46.46 -0.64 7.47
C LYS A 322 -46.21 -2.10 7.80
N GLY A 323 -45.61 -2.39 8.94
CA GLY A 323 -45.43 -3.74 9.49
C GLY A 323 -45.15 -4.82 8.43
N GLN A 324 -46.18 -5.64 8.11
CA GLN A 324 -46.04 -6.75 7.15
C GLN A 324 -45.56 -6.32 5.75
N GLN A 325 -46.01 -5.17 5.24
CA GLN A 325 -45.60 -4.68 3.93
C GLN A 325 -44.09 -4.37 3.89
N PHE A 326 -43.52 -3.91 4.99
CA PHE A 326 -42.09 -3.68 5.10
C PHE A 326 -41.31 -5.01 5.18
N ASP A 327 -41.82 -6.01 5.90
CA ASP A 327 -41.21 -7.34 5.97
C ASP A 327 -41.21 -8.00 4.58
N ASP A 328 -42.31 -7.93 3.85
CA ASP A 328 -42.43 -8.43 2.47
C ASP A 328 -41.42 -7.72 1.51
N LEU A 329 -41.21 -6.41 1.71
CA LEU A 329 -40.23 -5.63 0.93
C LEU A 329 -38.79 -6.10 1.24
N LEU A 330 -38.44 -6.32 2.51
CA LEU A 330 -37.11 -6.80 2.90
C LEU A 330 -36.81 -8.17 2.28
N GLU A 331 -37.78 -9.09 2.31
CA GLU A 331 -37.65 -10.42 1.71
C GLU A 331 -37.48 -10.34 0.19
N ALA A 332 -38.30 -9.55 -0.49
CA ALA A 332 -38.22 -9.38 -1.95
C ALA A 332 -36.86 -8.83 -2.39
N VAL A 333 -36.34 -7.84 -1.68
CA VAL A 333 -35.03 -7.24 -1.98
C VAL A 333 -33.88 -8.20 -1.65
N SER A 334 -33.98 -8.98 -0.56
CA SER A 334 -32.97 -9.99 -0.24
C SER A 334 -32.87 -11.06 -1.34
N VAL A 335 -33.99 -11.56 -1.85
CA VAL A 335 -34.01 -12.52 -2.97
C VAL A 335 -33.41 -11.92 -4.24
N GLN A 336 -33.76 -10.67 -4.54
CA GLN A 336 -33.21 -10.00 -5.71
C GLN A 336 -31.70 -9.70 -5.57
N ARG A 337 -31.22 -9.38 -4.36
CA ARG A 337 -29.80 -9.23 -4.06
C ARG A 337 -29.06 -10.54 -4.38
N GLU A 338 -29.53 -11.68 -3.86
CA GLU A 338 -28.89 -12.97 -4.09
C GLU A 338 -28.83 -13.33 -5.58
N ALA A 339 -29.91 -13.02 -6.33
CA ALA A 339 -29.94 -13.23 -7.77
C ALA A 339 -28.92 -12.35 -8.51
N LEU A 340 -28.85 -11.06 -8.19
CA LEU A 340 -27.89 -10.13 -8.80
C LEU A 340 -26.45 -10.45 -8.42
N GLU A 341 -26.19 -10.83 -7.18
CA GLU A 341 -24.86 -11.24 -6.72
C GLU A 341 -24.41 -12.53 -7.44
N ALA A 342 -25.31 -13.49 -7.62
CA ALA A 342 -25.04 -14.70 -8.40
C ALA A 342 -24.77 -14.39 -9.89
N GLU A 343 -25.49 -13.45 -10.47
CA GLU A 343 -25.25 -12.97 -11.84
C GLU A 343 -23.88 -12.30 -11.95
N LEU A 344 -23.53 -11.40 -11.04
CA LEU A 344 -22.22 -10.76 -10.98
C LEU A 344 -21.09 -11.78 -10.78
N GLN A 345 -21.30 -12.80 -9.93
CA GLN A 345 -20.32 -13.88 -9.77
C GLN A 345 -20.18 -14.73 -11.02
N SER A 346 -21.29 -15.02 -11.73
CA SER A 346 -21.24 -15.80 -12.96
C SER A 346 -20.58 -15.05 -14.12
N GLY A 347 -20.67 -13.71 -14.13
CA GLY A 347 -19.98 -12.83 -15.08
C GLY A 347 -18.57 -12.44 -14.66
N ARG A 348 -18.09 -12.93 -13.51
CA ARG A 348 -16.80 -12.57 -12.94
C ARG A 348 -15.66 -13.19 -13.75
N ASP A 349 -14.72 -12.37 -14.13
CA ASP A 349 -13.53 -12.80 -14.84
C ASP A 349 -12.43 -13.28 -13.88
N ARG A 350 -12.54 -14.54 -13.44
CA ARG A 350 -11.54 -15.18 -12.56
C ARG A 350 -10.15 -15.25 -13.19
N LEU A 351 -10.09 -15.33 -14.51
CA LEU A 351 -8.83 -15.36 -15.23
C LEU A 351 -8.09 -14.01 -15.11
N LEU A 352 -8.83 -12.91 -15.19
CA LEU A 352 -8.28 -11.57 -14.98
C LEU A 352 -7.84 -11.34 -13.53
N GLU A 353 -8.64 -11.82 -12.56
CA GLU A 353 -8.29 -11.77 -11.13
C GLU A 353 -7.01 -12.56 -10.83
N TYR A 354 -6.89 -13.76 -11.37
CA TYR A 354 -5.68 -14.58 -11.23
C TYR A 354 -4.43 -13.90 -11.79
N ASN A 355 -4.57 -13.20 -12.91
CA ASN A 355 -3.47 -12.40 -13.47
C ASN A 355 -3.07 -11.22 -12.59
N SER A 356 -4.04 -10.65 -11.88
CA SER A 356 -3.84 -9.44 -11.06
C SER A 356 -3.19 -9.75 -9.71
N CYS A 357 -3.42 -10.93 -9.16
CA CYS A 357 -2.81 -11.37 -7.89
C CYS A 357 -2.20 -12.75 -8.05
N ARG A 358 -0.87 -12.82 -7.99
CA ARG A 358 -0.09 -14.06 -8.01
C ARG A 358 0.42 -14.35 -6.60
N PRO A 359 -0.26 -15.19 -5.81
CA PRO A 359 0.02 -15.35 -4.37
C PRO A 359 1.47 -15.71 -4.06
N ILE A 360 2.08 -16.60 -4.85
CA ILE A 360 3.48 -17.03 -4.66
C ILE A 360 4.44 -15.85 -4.84
N VAL A 361 4.29 -15.09 -5.94
CA VAL A 361 5.14 -13.91 -6.21
C VAL A 361 4.90 -12.81 -5.18
N ALA A 362 3.64 -12.60 -4.78
CA ALA A 362 3.29 -11.65 -3.74
C ALA A 362 3.95 -12.01 -2.40
N GLN A 363 3.95 -13.30 -2.03
CA GLN A 363 4.59 -13.78 -0.81
C GLN A 363 6.12 -13.60 -0.84
N GLU A 364 6.76 -13.86 -1.98
CA GLU A 364 8.21 -13.60 -2.14
C GLU A 364 8.55 -12.11 -1.96
N ILE A 365 7.72 -11.22 -2.52
CA ILE A 365 7.88 -9.77 -2.37
C ILE A 365 7.69 -9.35 -0.92
N VAL A 366 6.65 -9.86 -0.23
CA VAL A 366 6.40 -9.57 1.19
C VAL A 366 7.57 -10.03 2.05
N GLN A 367 8.06 -11.25 1.87
CA GLN A 367 9.22 -11.75 2.61
C GLN A 367 10.49 -10.93 2.37
N ALA A 368 10.70 -10.46 1.14
CA ALA A 368 11.83 -9.57 0.83
C ALA A 368 11.69 -8.21 1.52
N LEU A 369 10.47 -7.65 1.60
CA LEU A 369 10.19 -6.40 2.30
C LEU A 369 10.36 -6.56 3.82
N GLU A 370 9.85 -7.64 4.42
CA GLU A 370 10.03 -7.94 5.84
C GLU A 370 11.53 -8.06 6.19
N SER A 371 12.29 -8.78 5.38
CA SER A 371 13.74 -8.88 5.54
C SER A 371 14.46 -7.53 5.40
N TYR A 372 13.93 -6.63 4.57
CA TYR A 372 14.44 -5.27 4.44
C TYR A 372 14.11 -4.42 5.68
N ASP A 373 12.90 -4.53 6.18
CA ASP A 373 12.42 -3.76 7.35
C ASP A 373 13.15 -4.19 8.65
N ASP A 374 13.55 -5.45 8.76
CA ASP A 374 14.39 -5.96 9.87
C ASP A 374 15.84 -5.45 9.83
N ASN A 375 16.26 -4.80 8.75
CA ASN A 375 17.64 -4.35 8.58
C ASN A 375 17.92 -3.06 9.35
N THR A 376 18.69 -3.16 10.41
CA THR A 376 19.08 -2.03 11.26
C THR A 376 20.23 -1.18 10.71
N THR A 377 20.75 -1.47 9.53
CA THR A 377 21.91 -0.78 8.94
C THR A 377 21.60 0.67 8.62
N LEU A 378 20.47 0.95 7.96
CA LEU A 378 20.05 2.30 7.63
C LEU A 378 19.77 3.17 8.88
N PRO A 379 18.98 2.71 9.86
CA PRO A 379 18.77 3.44 11.10
C PRO A 379 20.08 3.81 11.80
N MET A 380 20.98 2.83 11.97
CA MET A 380 22.27 3.07 12.62
C MET A 380 23.15 4.05 11.83
N PHE A 381 23.15 3.95 10.50
CA PHE A 381 23.90 4.86 9.65
C PHE A 381 23.36 6.28 9.76
N MET A 382 22.06 6.49 9.62
CA MET A 382 21.43 7.81 9.69
C MET A 382 21.62 8.47 11.06
N LYS A 383 21.46 7.73 12.16
CA LYS A 383 21.73 8.23 13.51
C LYS A 383 23.18 8.69 13.70
N ARG A 384 24.14 7.90 13.21
CA ARG A 384 25.56 8.29 13.26
C ARG A 384 25.86 9.50 12.40
N PHE A 385 25.26 9.57 11.22
CA PHE A 385 25.40 10.71 10.34
C PHE A 385 24.88 11.99 11.00
N MET A 386 23.64 11.99 11.51
CA MET A 386 23.04 13.13 12.20
C MET A 386 23.89 13.57 13.41
N ALA A 387 24.33 12.64 14.23
CA ALA A 387 25.21 12.95 15.36
C ALA A 387 26.55 13.55 14.93
N SER A 388 27.14 13.09 13.81
CA SER A 388 28.44 13.60 13.32
C SER A 388 28.33 14.95 12.62
N THR A 389 27.16 15.35 12.18
CA THR A 389 26.89 16.59 11.44
C THR A 389 26.17 17.65 12.27
N ASN A 390 25.97 17.38 13.56
CA ASN A 390 25.21 18.23 14.50
C ASN A 390 23.77 18.51 14.04
N ILE A 391 23.12 17.52 13.46
CA ILE A 391 21.68 17.51 13.24
C ILE A 391 21.06 16.94 14.51
N ASP A 392 20.11 17.66 15.09
CA ASP A 392 19.40 17.22 16.28
C ASP A 392 18.41 16.11 15.94
N PHE A 393 18.41 15.03 16.72
CA PHE A 393 17.41 13.98 16.60
C PHE A 393 17.02 13.47 17.99
N ASP A 394 15.71 13.34 18.20
CA ASP A 394 15.12 12.89 19.46
C ASP A 394 14.25 11.66 19.21
N GLU A 395 14.66 10.52 19.80
CA GLU A 395 13.93 9.26 19.68
C GLU A 395 12.80 9.21 20.69
N GLN A 396 11.59 9.03 20.17
CA GLN A 396 10.40 8.88 20.99
C GLN A 396 10.17 7.41 21.35
N SER A 397 9.47 7.17 22.46
CA SER A 397 9.17 5.81 22.95
C SER A 397 8.34 4.96 21.98
N ASN A 398 7.65 5.59 21.06
CA ASN A 398 6.79 4.97 20.04
C ASN A 398 7.52 4.62 18.73
N GLY A 399 8.86 4.71 18.69
CA GLY A 399 9.64 4.39 17.49
C GLY A 399 9.70 5.50 16.43
N THR A 400 9.18 6.69 16.73
CA THR A 400 9.38 7.87 15.88
C THR A 400 10.62 8.66 16.28
N VAL A 401 11.14 9.46 15.36
CA VAL A 401 12.30 10.32 15.53
C VAL A 401 11.93 11.73 15.09
N ILE A 402 12.19 12.72 15.92
CA ILE A 402 12.08 14.13 15.55
C ILE A 402 13.47 14.59 15.10
N ILE A 403 13.58 15.05 13.85
CA ILE A 403 14.83 15.49 13.22
C ILE A 403 14.75 16.99 12.97
N LYS A 404 15.74 17.74 13.50
CA LYS A 404 15.78 19.20 13.36
C LYS A 404 17.16 19.69 12.95
N PRO A 405 17.26 20.65 12.03
CA PRO A 405 18.53 21.32 11.77
C PRO A 405 18.92 22.14 13.01
N THR A 406 20.23 22.29 13.25
CA THR A 406 20.75 23.15 14.31
C THR A 406 21.60 24.27 13.71
N ASP A 407 21.78 25.37 14.45
CA ASP A 407 22.69 26.46 14.04
C ASP A 407 24.15 26.01 13.89
N GLN A 408 24.51 24.85 14.46
CA GLN A 408 25.83 24.26 14.39
C GLN A 408 25.95 23.14 13.36
N MET A 409 24.94 22.97 12.50
CA MET A 409 24.94 21.96 11.43
C MET A 409 26.13 22.18 10.49
N GLN A 410 26.94 21.13 10.30
CA GLN A 410 28.20 21.22 9.54
C GLN A 410 28.04 20.93 8.05
N VAL A 411 26.84 20.65 7.60
CA VAL A 411 26.54 20.25 6.22
C VAL A 411 25.42 21.12 5.64
N GLN A 412 25.46 21.33 4.31
CA GLN A 412 24.47 22.11 3.59
C GLN A 412 23.91 21.30 2.41
N GLY A 413 22.71 21.64 1.96
CA GLY A 413 22.09 21.02 0.78
C GLY A 413 21.37 19.69 1.08
N LEU A 414 21.06 19.42 2.33
CA LEU A 414 20.17 18.32 2.70
C LEU A 414 18.71 18.72 2.48
N THR A 415 17.90 17.74 2.12
CA THR A 415 16.43 17.89 2.02
C THR A 415 15.82 17.79 3.42
N LEU A 416 16.02 18.83 4.22
CA LEU A 416 15.51 18.96 5.58
C LEU A 416 15.03 20.41 5.76
N ASP A 417 13.76 20.57 6.11
CA ASP A 417 13.15 21.88 6.32
C ASP A 417 13.66 22.53 7.62
N GLU A 418 13.58 23.85 7.72
CA GLU A 418 13.99 24.61 8.91
C GLU A 418 13.19 24.22 10.17
N GLU A 419 11.93 23.84 10.01
CA GLU A 419 11.07 23.39 11.09
C GLU A 419 11.40 21.94 11.52
N GLY A 420 12.17 21.22 10.72
CA GLY A 420 12.47 19.81 10.90
C GLY A 420 11.38 18.89 10.39
N MET A 421 11.45 17.61 10.75
CA MET A 421 10.44 16.60 10.40
C MET A 421 10.27 15.57 11.51
N THR A 422 9.07 15.02 11.61
CA THR A 422 8.83 13.76 12.33
C THR A 422 8.99 12.60 11.36
N ALA A 423 9.78 11.60 11.75
CA ALA A 423 10.10 10.48 10.88
C ALA A 423 10.11 9.16 11.67
N THR A 424 10.12 8.05 10.95
CA THR A 424 10.29 6.72 11.53
C THR A 424 11.05 5.82 10.57
N PHE A 425 11.78 4.84 11.10
CA PHE A 425 12.42 3.77 10.33
C PHE A 425 11.58 2.49 10.28
N TYR A 426 10.40 2.50 10.88
CA TYR A 426 9.53 1.34 11.01
C TYR A 426 8.27 1.53 10.17
N ARG A 427 8.00 0.59 9.26
CA ARG A 427 6.88 0.65 8.32
C ARG A 427 5.52 0.65 9.02
N ASP A 428 5.36 -0.18 10.05
CA ASP A 428 4.15 -0.27 10.87
C ASP A 428 3.83 1.08 11.53
N GLN A 429 4.84 1.77 12.07
CA GLN A 429 4.66 3.10 12.64
C GLN A 429 4.28 4.15 11.60
N ALA A 430 4.91 4.11 10.43
CA ALA A 430 4.57 5.02 9.33
C ALA A 430 3.15 4.80 8.78
N GLN A 431 2.63 3.58 8.85
CA GLN A 431 1.26 3.28 8.46
C GLN A 431 0.21 3.80 9.45
N ILE A 432 0.56 3.83 10.74
CA ILE A 432 -0.32 4.30 11.81
C ILE A 432 -0.29 5.83 11.92
N ARG A 433 0.90 6.44 11.72
CA ARG A 433 1.15 7.86 11.93
C ARG A 433 1.39 8.60 10.63
N GLU A 434 0.39 9.33 10.16
CA GLU A 434 0.50 10.13 8.93
C GLU A 434 1.43 11.35 9.06
N ASP A 435 1.71 11.81 10.29
CA ASP A 435 2.66 12.87 10.59
C ASP A 435 4.12 12.39 10.57
N ALA A 436 4.36 11.08 10.54
CA ALA A 436 5.69 10.50 10.53
C ALA A 436 6.09 10.04 9.12
N GLN A 437 7.14 10.63 8.58
CA GLN A 437 7.70 10.25 7.29
C GLN A 437 8.50 8.95 7.41
N TYR A 438 8.27 7.99 6.51
CA TYR A 438 8.99 6.73 6.50
C TYR A 438 10.37 6.88 5.86
N LEU A 439 11.43 6.80 6.66
CA LEU A 439 12.82 6.90 6.19
C LEU A 439 13.29 5.58 5.58
N THR A 440 13.20 5.51 4.27
CA THR A 440 13.77 4.43 3.44
C THR A 440 15.04 4.91 2.74
N LEU A 441 15.68 4.04 1.93
CA LEU A 441 16.79 4.44 1.07
C LEU A 441 16.37 5.45 -0.01
N GLU A 442 15.11 5.38 -0.46
CA GLU A 442 14.52 6.25 -1.49
C GLU A 442 13.91 7.54 -0.92
N HIS A 443 13.93 7.72 0.40
CA HIS A 443 13.41 8.94 1.00
C HIS A 443 14.29 10.14 0.63
N PRO A 444 13.74 11.31 0.21
CA PRO A 444 14.53 12.46 -0.27
C PRO A 444 15.62 12.92 0.70
N PHE A 445 15.35 12.90 2.01
CA PHE A 445 16.35 13.21 3.02
C PHE A 445 17.49 12.17 3.02
N THR A 446 17.18 10.89 2.96
CA THR A 446 18.18 9.81 2.91
C THR A 446 18.99 9.88 1.61
N GLU A 447 18.33 10.09 0.46
CA GLU A 447 19.00 10.28 -0.82
C GLU A 447 19.96 11.46 -0.78
N SER A 448 19.55 12.62 -0.23
CA SER A 448 20.41 13.80 -0.13
C SER A 448 21.64 13.54 0.74
N VAL A 449 21.50 12.77 1.82
CA VAL A 449 22.63 12.33 2.66
C VAL A 449 23.59 11.44 1.88
N MET A 450 23.07 10.46 1.16
CA MET A 450 23.87 9.53 0.36
C MET A 450 24.58 10.25 -0.80
N GLU A 451 23.89 11.16 -1.47
CA GLU A 451 24.45 11.98 -2.55
C GLU A 451 25.58 12.88 -2.01
N MET A 452 25.38 13.52 -0.88
CA MET A 452 26.40 14.36 -0.25
C MET A 452 27.67 13.56 0.08
N ILE A 453 27.54 12.36 0.64
CA ILE A 453 28.70 11.50 0.93
C ILE A 453 29.42 11.10 -0.34
N ASN A 454 28.68 10.77 -1.41
CA ASN A 454 29.24 10.32 -2.66
C ASN A 454 29.88 11.45 -3.48
N THR A 455 29.34 12.67 -3.42
CA THR A 455 29.75 13.78 -4.30
C THR A 455 30.67 14.80 -3.61
N GLN A 456 30.43 15.10 -2.33
CA GLN A 456 31.17 16.13 -1.59
C GLN A 456 32.37 15.57 -0.82
N GLY A 457 32.60 14.24 -0.88
CA GLY A 457 33.70 13.58 -0.19
C GLY A 457 33.59 13.57 1.34
N PHE A 458 32.45 13.97 1.89
CA PHE A 458 32.19 13.93 3.33
C PHE A 458 32.09 12.47 3.78
N GLY A 459 32.94 12.07 4.74
CA GLY A 459 32.95 10.70 5.24
C GLY A 459 33.55 9.66 4.28
N SER A 460 34.04 10.06 3.09
CA SER A 460 34.61 9.15 2.09
C SER A 460 36.01 8.64 2.43
N THR A 461 36.70 9.28 3.37
CA THR A 461 38.06 8.90 3.79
C THR A 461 38.19 8.86 5.30
N ASN A 462 38.93 7.87 5.81
CA ASN A 462 39.19 7.72 7.21
C ASN A 462 40.63 7.26 7.45
N VAL A 463 41.20 7.62 8.58
CA VAL A 463 42.49 7.11 9.08
C VAL A 463 42.27 6.52 10.46
N ALA A 464 42.68 5.28 10.66
CA ALA A 464 42.52 4.58 11.90
C ALA A 464 43.79 3.83 12.28
N VAL A 465 43.99 3.54 13.56
CA VAL A 465 45.05 2.66 14.04
C VAL A 465 44.49 1.25 14.17
N LEU A 466 45.15 0.30 13.49
CA LEU A 466 44.88 -1.12 13.65
C LEU A 466 45.72 -1.70 14.75
N LYS A 467 45.12 -2.08 15.88
CA LYS A 467 45.81 -2.77 16.98
C LYS A 467 45.79 -4.29 16.72
N SER A 468 46.85 -4.81 16.11
CA SER A 468 47.00 -6.23 15.83
C SER A 468 48.45 -6.68 16.01
N ALA A 469 48.63 -7.81 16.66
CA ALA A 469 49.96 -8.43 16.79
C ALA A 469 50.44 -9.13 15.47
N ALA A 470 49.56 -9.26 14.50
CA ALA A 470 49.84 -9.92 13.22
C ALA A 470 50.67 -9.05 12.24
N LEU A 471 50.72 -7.74 12.50
CA LEU A 471 51.44 -6.79 11.65
C LEU A 471 52.56 -6.09 12.40
N PRO A 472 53.73 -5.86 11.74
CA PRO A 472 54.81 -5.07 12.33
C PRO A 472 54.31 -3.64 12.71
N GLN A 473 54.83 -3.12 13.82
CA GLN A 473 54.48 -1.78 14.25
C GLN A 473 54.89 -0.74 13.21
N GLY A 474 53.98 0.19 12.92
CA GLY A 474 54.17 1.24 11.90
C GLY A 474 53.88 0.81 10.47
N SER A 475 53.42 -0.42 10.22
CA SER A 475 52.94 -0.85 8.89
C SER A 475 51.71 -0.06 8.45
N VAL A 476 51.60 0.17 7.14
CA VAL A 476 50.44 0.81 6.50
C VAL A 476 49.61 -0.22 5.75
N LEU A 477 48.29 -0.20 5.99
CA LEU A 477 47.31 -0.84 5.15
C LEU A 477 46.50 0.23 4.42
N LEU A 478 46.29 0.09 3.11
CA LEU A 478 45.41 0.96 2.35
C LEU A 478 44.21 0.12 1.90
N GLU A 479 43.02 0.51 2.35
CA GLU A 479 41.75 -0.03 1.89
C GLU A 479 41.07 1.00 1.00
N VAL A 480 40.68 0.58 -0.21
CA VAL A 480 39.97 1.44 -1.16
C VAL A 480 38.75 0.69 -1.69
N TRP A 481 37.63 1.40 -1.73
CA TRP A 481 36.38 0.92 -2.30
C TRP A 481 36.10 1.70 -3.56
N PHE A 482 36.05 1.01 -4.71
CA PHE A 482 35.73 1.60 -5.99
C PHE A 482 34.27 1.27 -6.33
N LYS A 483 33.48 2.28 -6.63
CA LYS A 483 32.12 2.12 -7.14
C LYS A 483 32.21 1.90 -8.65
N VAL A 484 31.59 0.83 -9.13
CA VAL A 484 31.36 0.59 -10.56
C VAL A 484 30.05 1.26 -10.92
N ASP A 485 30.10 2.23 -11.83
CA ASP A 485 28.92 2.98 -12.26
C ASP A 485 28.92 3.10 -13.80
N VAL A 486 27.71 3.23 -14.37
CA VAL A 486 27.51 3.39 -15.80
C VAL A 486 26.61 4.60 -16.06
N VAL A 487 27.09 5.52 -16.87
CA VAL A 487 26.30 6.68 -17.28
C VAL A 487 25.41 6.27 -18.46
N ALA A 488 24.12 6.15 -18.21
CA ALA A 488 23.15 5.69 -19.19
C ALA A 488 21.79 6.39 -19.01
N PRO A 489 20.99 6.48 -20.10
CA PRO A 489 19.60 6.94 -20.00
C PRO A 489 18.80 6.06 -19.01
N LYS A 490 17.98 6.69 -18.16
CA LYS A 490 17.14 5.98 -17.16
C LYS A 490 16.28 4.87 -17.77
N ALA A 491 15.81 5.05 -19.02
CA ALA A 491 15.00 4.05 -19.74
C ALA A 491 15.68 2.70 -19.93
N LEU A 492 17.02 2.65 -19.94
CA LEU A 492 17.78 1.42 -20.09
C LEU A 492 17.93 0.64 -18.78
N ASN A 493 17.77 1.30 -17.63
CA ASN A 493 17.89 0.70 -16.29
C ASN A 493 19.14 -0.20 -16.09
N LEU A 494 20.27 0.19 -16.67
CA LEU A 494 21.53 -0.55 -16.61
C LEU A 494 22.07 -0.78 -15.20
N PRO A 495 21.98 0.18 -14.25
CA PRO A 495 22.47 -0.03 -12.89
C PRO A 495 21.86 -1.26 -12.20
N SER A 496 20.59 -1.61 -12.51
CA SER A 496 19.92 -2.79 -11.93
C SER A 496 20.51 -4.14 -12.40
N SER A 497 21.32 -4.13 -13.44
CA SER A 497 21.96 -5.33 -14.00
C SER A 497 23.42 -5.49 -13.55
N LEU A 498 23.97 -4.51 -12.84
CA LEU A 498 25.31 -4.62 -12.24
C LEU A 498 25.20 -5.43 -10.93
N PRO A 499 25.79 -6.65 -10.84
CA PRO A 499 25.58 -7.56 -9.70
C PRO A 499 26.22 -7.06 -8.40
N GLN A 500 27.37 -6.42 -8.48
CA GLN A 500 28.04 -5.75 -7.35
C GLN A 500 28.60 -4.42 -7.83
N GLN A 501 28.24 -3.35 -7.14
CA GLN A 501 28.68 -2.01 -7.52
C GLN A 501 29.99 -1.59 -6.85
N LEU A 502 30.53 -2.39 -5.92
CA LEU A 502 31.71 -2.05 -5.14
C LEU A 502 32.84 -3.07 -5.36
N VAL A 503 34.00 -2.57 -5.76
CA VAL A 503 35.25 -3.33 -5.80
C VAL A 503 36.11 -2.89 -4.61
N ARG A 504 36.33 -3.79 -3.67
CA ARG A 504 37.20 -3.56 -2.51
C ARG A 504 38.61 -3.99 -2.84
N VAL A 505 39.58 -3.11 -2.58
CA VAL A 505 41.01 -3.44 -2.67
C VAL A 505 41.68 -3.11 -1.33
N LEU A 506 42.32 -4.08 -0.71
CA LEU A 506 43.09 -3.95 0.52
C LEU A 506 44.57 -4.29 0.25
N LEU A 507 45.44 -3.28 0.33
CA LEU A 507 46.87 -3.42 0.08
C LEU A 507 47.70 -3.25 1.33
N SER A 508 48.71 -4.11 1.50
CA SER A 508 49.78 -3.90 2.48
C SER A 508 50.77 -2.83 2.01
N GLU A 509 51.58 -2.31 2.89
CA GLU A 509 52.69 -1.39 2.59
C GLU A 509 53.63 -1.93 1.49
N LYS A 510 53.82 -3.24 1.46
CA LYS A 510 54.64 -3.92 0.46
C LYS A 510 53.91 -4.18 -0.88
N GLY A 511 52.70 -3.75 -1.03
CA GLY A 511 51.89 -3.91 -2.23
C GLY A 511 51.23 -5.30 -2.40
N GLN A 512 51.16 -6.10 -1.35
CA GLN A 512 50.44 -7.38 -1.39
C GLN A 512 48.95 -7.12 -1.32
N ASP A 513 48.21 -7.72 -2.24
CA ASP A 513 46.74 -7.71 -2.18
C ASP A 513 46.23 -8.68 -1.11
N LEU A 514 45.53 -8.15 -0.17
CA LEU A 514 44.90 -8.84 0.97
C LEU A 514 43.39 -8.86 0.88
N SER A 515 42.80 -8.36 -0.20
CA SER A 515 41.36 -8.15 -0.37
C SER A 515 40.53 -9.41 -0.09
N GLN A 516 41.01 -10.55 -0.65
CA GLN A 516 40.34 -11.84 -0.50
C GLN A 516 40.73 -12.59 0.80
N LYS A 517 41.83 -12.16 1.46
CA LYS A 517 42.33 -12.84 2.66
C LYS A 517 41.77 -12.28 3.94
N ILE A 518 41.40 -11.00 3.94
CA ILE A 518 40.94 -10.27 5.11
C ILE A 518 39.62 -9.59 4.78
N ALA A 519 38.51 -10.14 5.29
CA ALA A 519 37.19 -9.52 5.16
C ALA A 519 37.10 -8.21 6.01
N PRO A 520 36.26 -7.24 5.62
CA PRO A 520 36.10 -5.98 6.37
C PRO A 520 35.74 -6.20 7.85
N GLU A 521 34.91 -7.19 8.12
CA GLU A 521 34.42 -7.56 9.44
C GLU A 521 35.55 -7.98 10.39
N ILE A 522 36.63 -8.57 9.84
CA ILE A 522 37.82 -8.98 10.61
C ILE A 522 38.59 -7.76 11.09
N LEU A 523 38.68 -6.70 10.30
CA LEU A 523 39.42 -5.49 10.66
C LEU A 523 38.64 -4.61 11.64
N LYS A 524 37.34 -4.51 11.50
CA LYS A 524 36.48 -3.58 12.22
C LYS A 524 36.66 -3.58 13.77
N PRO A 525 36.75 -4.72 14.45
CA PRO A 525 36.93 -4.73 15.92
C PRO A 525 38.27 -4.18 16.39
N TYR A 526 39.29 -4.16 15.53
CA TYR A 526 40.66 -3.75 15.86
C TYR A 526 40.98 -2.31 15.44
N LEU A 527 40.04 -1.62 14.79
CA LEU A 527 40.20 -0.24 14.34
C LEU A 527 39.94 0.74 15.47
N HIS A 528 40.87 1.64 15.72
CA HIS A 528 40.75 2.71 16.71
C HIS A 528 40.84 4.05 15.99
N HIS A 529 39.94 4.97 16.31
CA HIS A 529 39.90 6.31 15.74
C HIS A 529 41.09 7.14 16.19
N LEU A 530 41.56 8.01 15.32
CA LEU A 530 42.53 9.05 15.59
C LEU A 530 41.85 10.42 15.55
N ASP A 531 42.39 11.38 16.32
CA ASP A 531 42.00 12.76 16.18
C ASP A 531 42.47 13.36 14.84
N GLY A 532 41.82 14.44 14.37
CA GLY A 532 42.08 15.01 13.05
C GLY A 532 43.52 15.52 12.85
N ASN A 533 44.22 15.96 13.93
CA ASN A 533 45.61 16.40 13.82
C ASN A 533 46.55 15.21 13.63
N SER A 534 46.35 14.15 14.41
CA SER A 534 47.08 12.90 14.25
C SER A 534 46.88 12.27 12.87
N CYS A 535 45.63 12.27 12.35
CA CYS A 535 45.33 11.84 10.98
C CYS A 535 46.14 12.58 9.93
N ARG A 536 46.21 13.93 10.01
CA ARG A 536 46.99 14.76 9.08
C ARG A 536 48.49 14.46 9.14
N GLN A 537 49.01 14.25 10.32
CA GLN A 537 50.42 13.89 10.52
C GLN A 537 50.76 12.53 9.90
N VAL A 538 49.94 11.51 10.13
CA VAL A 538 50.10 10.16 9.54
C VAL A 538 50.05 10.22 8.02
N VAL A 539 49.05 10.87 7.44
CA VAL A 539 48.92 11.03 6.00
C VAL A 539 50.12 11.76 5.40
N LYS A 540 50.56 12.86 6.03
CA LYS A 540 51.73 13.61 5.56
C LYS A 540 53.00 12.76 5.62
N ALA A 541 53.22 11.98 6.70
CA ALA A 541 54.39 11.16 6.89
C ALA A 541 54.45 9.94 5.95
N ARG A 542 53.29 9.44 5.50
CA ARG A 542 53.16 8.24 4.65
C ARG A 542 52.64 8.51 3.25
N ARG A 543 52.66 9.77 2.83
CA ARG A 543 52.05 10.23 1.56
C ARG A 543 52.52 9.43 0.34
N GLU A 544 53.82 9.27 0.18
CA GLU A 544 54.39 8.56 -0.97
C GLU A 544 53.90 7.10 -1.07
N VAL A 545 53.87 6.41 0.09
CA VAL A 545 53.38 5.04 0.15
C VAL A 545 51.89 4.97 -0.16
N ILE A 546 51.08 5.89 0.37
CA ILE A 546 49.65 5.95 0.10
C ILE A 546 49.37 6.20 -1.40
N GLU A 547 50.06 7.17 -2.01
CA GLU A 547 49.91 7.49 -3.44
C GLU A 547 50.28 6.30 -4.33
N GLN A 548 51.43 5.62 -4.04
CA GLN A 548 51.82 4.45 -4.80
C GLN A 548 50.82 3.31 -4.65
N ARG A 549 50.34 3.03 -3.45
CA ARG A 549 49.36 1.97 -3.21
C ARG A 549 47.99 2.30 -3.82
N TYR A 550 47.61 3.60 -3.85
CA TYR A 550 46.37 4.02 -4.51
C TYR A 550 46.39 3.78 -6.02
N VAL A 551 47.51 4.11 -6.69
CA VAL A 551 47.69 3.78 -8.12
C VAL A 551 47.58 2.28 -8.38
N GLN A 552 48.25 1.46 -7.55
CA GLN A 552 48.15 0.02 -7.64
C GLN A 552 46.73 -0.51 -7.38
N ALA A 553 46.01 0.07 -6.40
CA ALA A 553 44.63 -0.28 -6.10
C ALA A 553 43.71 0.02 -7.29
N LEU A 554 43.93 1.14 -7.96
CA LEU A 554 43.17 1.53 -9.16
C LEU A 554 43.40 0.56 -10.33
N GLU A 555 44.65 0.11 -10.53
CA GLU A 555 44.98 -0.91 -11.54
C GLU A 555 44.30 -2.25 -11.23
N LEU A 556 44.31 -2.69 -9.99
CA LEU A 556 43.62 -3.93 -9.57
C LEU A 556 42.08 -3.80 -9.76
N ALA A 557 41.51 -2.69 -9.41
CA ALA A 557 40.08 -2.44 -9.62
C ALA A 557 39.73 -2.45 -11.11
N ARG A 558 40.54 -1.79 -11.95
CA ARG A 558 40.37 -1.83 -13.43
C ARG A 558 40.53 -3.24 -13.99
N ALA A 559 41.43 -4.06 -13.47
CA ALA A 559 41.58 -5.44 -13.87
C ALA A 559 40.36 -6.31 -13.52
N ALA A 560 39.62 -5.98 -12.49
CA ALA A 560 38.38 -6.65 -12.09
C ALA A 560 37.16 -6.25 -12.95
N LEU A 561 37.19 -5.06 -13.56
CA LEU A 561 36.04 -4.47 -14.30
C LEU A 561 35.49 -5.40 -15.41
N PRO A 562 36.29 -6.07 -16.25
CA PRO A 562 35.77 -6.92 -17.31
C PRO A 562 34.83 -8.03 -16.80
N SER A 563 35.07 -8.59 -15.62
CA SER A 563 34.20 -9.63 -15.06
C SER A 563 32.84 -9.07 -14.64
N PHE A 564 32.79 -7.86 -14.09
CA PHE A 564 31.54 -7.18 -13.75
C PHE A 564 30.76 -6.83 -15.02
N VAL A 565 31.43 -6.31 -16.04
CA VAL A 565 30.83 -6.02 -17.34
C VAL A 565 30.23 -7.26 -17.97
N GLN A 566 30.96 -8.37 -17.93
CA GLN A 566 30.48 -9.65 -18.50
C GLN A 566 29.22 -10.14 -17.77
N GLN A 567 29.24 -10.15 -16.44
CA GLN A 567 28.05 -10.52 -15.65
C GLN A 567 26.86 -9.57 -15.91
N ALA A 568 27.12 -8.26 -15.98
CA ALA A 568 26.08 -7.29 -16.30
C ALA A 568 25.46 -7.52 -17.68
N LYS A 569 26.27 -7.86 -18.68
CA LYS A 569 25.80 -8.22 -20.03
C LYS A 569 24.94 -9.47 -20.04
N GLU A 570 25.34 -10.49 -19.29
CA GLU A 570 24.56 -11.73 -19.18
C GLU A 570 23.22 -11.50 -18.52
N VAL A 571 23.17 -10.77 -17.41
CA VAL A 571 21.94 -10.43 -16.71
C VAL A 571 21.04 -9.53 -17.56
N TYR A 572 21.61 -8.46 -18.13
CA TYR A 572 20.87 -7.51 -18.96
C TYR A 572 20.38 -8.17 -20.26
N GLY A 573 21.26 -8.88 -20.94
CA GLY A 573 20.96 -9.54 -22.21
C GLY A 573 19.89 -10.62 -22.06
N SER A 574 20.01 -11.50 -21.07
CA SER A 574 19.03 -12.57 -20.83
C SER A 574 17.66 -12.04 -20.43
N LYS A 575 17.60 -11.00 -19.60
CA LYS A 575 16.33 -10.34 -19.21
C LYS A 575 15.55 -9.83 -20.43
N TRP A 576 16.22 -9.08 -21.30
CA TRP A 576 15.58 -8.55 -22.50
C TRP A 576 15.29 -9.64 -23.54
N GLN A 577 16.21 -10.59 -23.72
CA GLN A 577 16.02 -11.70 -24.66
C GLN A 577 14.81 -12.55 -24.30
N TYR A 578 14.64 -12.88 -23.03
CA TYR A 578 13.46 -13.60 -22.55
C TYR A 578 12.15 -12.89 -22.93
N GLU A 579 12.07 -11.59 -22.74
CA GLU A 579 10.85 -10.83 -23.06
C GLU A 579 10.65 -10.68 -24.59
N ILE A 580 11.72 -10.49 -25.35
CA ILE A 580 11.68 -10.45 -26.83
C ILE A 580 11.19 -11.80 -27.39
N ASP A 581 11.73 -12.91 -26.90
CA ASP A 581 11.36 -14.26 -27.35
C ASP A 581 9.90 -14.57 -26.97
N ARG A 582 9.49 -14.20 -25.76
CA ARG A 582 8.12 -14.32 -25.29
C ARG A 582 7.15 -13.54 -26.18
N LEU A 583 7.39 -12.26 -26.43
CA LEU A 583 6.52 -11.44 -27.27
C LEU A 583 6.51 -11.90 -28.73
N THR A 584 7.64 -12.35 -29.25
CA THR A 584 7.75 -12.89 -30.60
C THR A 584 6.93 -14.18 -30.76
N TYR A 585 6.96 -15.06 -29.75
CA TYR A 585 6.11 -16.26 -29.72
C TYR A 585 4.63 -15.89 -29.62
N LEU A 586 4.26 -15.02 -28.67
CA LEU A 586 2.87 -14.62 -28.44
C LEU A 586 2.25 -13.88 -29.62
N LYS A 587 3.03 -13.14 -30.41
CA LYS A 587 2.58 -12.45 -31.61
C LYS A 587 1.93 -13.39 -32.64
N GLN A 588 2.30 -14.67 -32.64
CA GLN A 588 1.71 -15.66 -33.56
C GLN A 588 0.22 -15.94 -33.25
N PHE A 589 -0.22 -15.69 -32.01
CA PHE A 589 -1.54 -16.05 -31.52
C PHE A 589 -2.33 -14.84 -30.99
N ASN A 590 -1.64 -13.78 -30.57
CA ASN A 590 -2.25 -12.61 -29.99
C ASN A 590 -2.04 -11.36 -30.86
N PRO A 591 -3.07 -10.90 -31.58
CA PRO A 591 -2.97 -9.75 -32.47
C PRO A 591 -2.74 -8.41 -31.73
N SER A 592 -2.83 -8.40 -30.40
CA SER A 592 -2.53 -7.20 -29.60
C SER A 592 -1.04 -6.90 -29.47
N ILE A 593 -0.17 -7.86 -29.84
CA ILE A 593 1.27 -7.68 -29.78
C ILE A 593 1.78 -7.09 -31.08
N ARG A 594 2.37 -5.94 -31.00
CA ARG A 594 2.80 -5.15 -32.16
C ARG A 594 4.27 -5.36 -32.47
N GLU A 595 4.62 -5.26 -33.76
CA GLU A 595 6.00 -5.32 -34.24
C GLU A 595 6.89 -4.21 -33.68
N ASP A 596 6.33 -3.00 -33.53
CA ASP A 596 7.03 -1.85 -32.99
C ASP A 596 7.41 -2.04 -31.51
N GLU A 597 6.61 -2.79 -30.73
CA GLU A 597 6.90 -3.15 -29.37
C GLU A 597 8.16 -4.06 -29.29
N ILE A 598 8.18 -5.12 -30.08
CA ILE A 598 9.31 -6.05 -30.16
C ILE A 598 10.57 -5.32 -30.63
N SER A 599 10.45 -4.52 -31.71
CA SER A 599 11.55 -3.73 -32.26
C SER A 599 12.11 -2.74 -31.26
N ARG A 600 11.25 -2.14 -30.42
CA ARG A 600 11.67 -1.23 -29.34
C ARG A 600 12.48 -1.96 -28.28
N LEU A 601 12.05 -3.16 -27.84
CA LEU A 601 12.81 -3.96 -26.87
C LEU A 601 14.16 -4.38 -27.42
N GLN A 602 14.22 -4.83 -28.68
CA GLN A 602 15.48 -5.17 -29.37
C GLN A 602 16.43 -3.97 -29.43
N LYS A 603 15.90 -2.78 -29.71
CA LYS A 603 16.68 -1.54 -29.70
C LYS A 603 17.23 -1.22 -28.31
N LEU A 604 16.41 -1.31 -27.27
CA LEU A 604 16.83 -1.08 -25.87
C LEU A 604 17.90 -2.09 -25.44
N GLN A 605 17.73 -3.37 -25.77
CA GLN A 605 18.74 -4.40 -25.51
C GLN A 605 20.07 -4.06 -26.18
N LYS A 606 20.05 -3.74 -27.47
CA LYS A 606 21.25 -3.42 -28.23
C LYS A 606 21.96 -2.17 -27.72
N GLU A 607 21.21 -1.11 -27.41
CA GLU A 607 21.74 0.14 -26.86
C GLU A 607 22.40 -0.09 -25.50
N GLY A 608 21.73 -0.83 -24.61
CA GLY A 608 22.26 -1.11 -23.28
C GLY A 608 23.52 -2.00 -23.32
N LEU A 609 23.52 -3.07 -24.13
CA LEU A 609 24.72 -3.89 -24.32
C LEU A 609 25.88 -3.08 -24.92
N GLY A 610 25.61 -2.18 -25.86
CA GLY A 610 26.64 -1.31 -26.44
C GLY A 610 27.25 -0.33 -25.43
N LEU A 611 26.45 0.18 -24.46
CA LEU A 611 26.98 1.03 -23.39
C LEU A 611 27.83 0.22 -22.39
N LEU A 612 27.46 -1.03 -22.10
CA LEU A 612 28.27 -1.93 -21.27
C LEU A 612 29.59 -2.33 -21.95
N ASP A 613 29.66 -2.37 -23.28
CA ASP A 613 30.87 -2.60 -24.03
C ASP A 613 31.89 -1.44 -23.92
N GLY A 614 31.40 -0.23 -23.65
CA GLY A 614 32.21 0.99 -23.52
C GLY A 614 32.80 1.22 -22.13
N LEU A 615 32.44 0.41 -21.13
CA LEU A 615 33.01 0.43 -19.78
C LEU A 615 34.37 -0.28 -19.74
#